data_9a6656f524708404be5180a79d134980
#
_entry.id   9a6656f524708404be5180a79d134980
#
_cell.length_a   1.000
_cell.length_b   1.000
_cell.length_c   1.000
_cell.angle_alpha   90.00
_cell.angle_beta   90.00
_cell.angle_gamma   90.00
#
_symmetry.space_group_name_H-M   'P 1'
#
loop_
_entity.id
_entity.type
_entity.pdbx_description
1 polymer ?
#
loop_
_entity_poly.entity_id
_entity_poly.type
_entity_poly.pdbx_seq_one_letter_code
_entity_poly.pdbx_strand_id
1 'polypeptide(L)'
;MNDSLHYTPQSTPAQPGSAPDRRGLFIVFEGGDGAGKTTQLARLQTALEAQGYTVIATREPGGTPLGEALRDLVLKHGSNKVDARAEALIFAASRAAHATQKIRPALAAGAVVLSDRYLDSSAAYQGIGRNLGKDTITDLSRWATEDLIPHATILLDVPLTDESQRMSDRGTVDRIEAEGADFKARVHTAFADIARQNADGAHYVVDGCGSVDAVHERVLEVVRPLLESRELARDNGDTDENLTLDGFGEDAR
;
A
#
# COMPACT_ATOMS: atom_id res chain seq x y z
N MET A 1 29.41 12.83 -38.82
CA MET A 1 29.13 11.48 -38.37
C MET A 1 27.96 11.62 -37.42
N ASN A 2 26.75 11.26 -37.88
CA ASN A 2 25.51 11.34 -37.14
C ASN A 2 25.21 9.92 -36.64
N ASP A 3 25.44 9.67 -35.35
CA ASP A 3 24.94 8.45 -34.70
C ASP A 3 23.52 8.70 -34.23
N SER A 4 22.59 8.27 -35.02
CA SER A 4 21.17 8.21 -34.65
C SER A 4 20.95 7.02 -33.71
N LEU A 5 20.79 7.29 -32.43
CA LEU A 5 20.33 6.30 -31.46
C LEU A 5 18.90 5.88 -31.85
N HIS A 6 18.77 4.72 -32.47
CA HIS A 6 17.48 4.07 -32.68
C HIS A 6 17.00 3.47 -31.33
N TYR A 7 16.07 4.15 -30.68
CA TYR A 7 15.29 3.58 -29.58
C TYR A 7 14.27 2.60 -30.17
N THR A 8 14.48 1.31 -29.91
CA THR A 8 13.48 0.27 -30.22
C THR A 8 12.65 0.06 -28.94
N PRO A 9 11.36 0.41 -28.91
CA PRO A 9 10.52 0.08 -27.77
C PRO A 9 10.23 -1.42 -27.79
N GLN A 10 10.87 -2.17 -26.90
CA GLN A 10 10.44 -3.52 -26.55
C GLN A 10 9.57 -3.43 -25.30
N SER A 11 8.28 -3.54 -25.47
CA SER A 11 7.32 -4.24 -24.62
C SER A 11 5.91 -3.91 -25.10
N THR A 12 5.20 -4.94 -25.48
CA THR A 12 3.75 -4.92 -25.69
C THR A 12 3.11 -4.44 -24.38
N PRO A 13 2.20 -3.45 -24.42
CA PRO A 13 1.49 -3.05 -23.20
C PRO A 13 0.71 -4.26 -22.68
N ALA A 14 0.91 -4.59 -21.41
CA ALA A 14 0.10 -5.57 -20.70
C ALA A 14 -1.38 -5.16 -20.80
N GLN A 15 -2.23 -6.10 -21.14
CA GLN A 15 -3.67 -5.85 -21.24
C GLN A 15 -4.21 -5.41 -19.88
N PRO A 16 -5.04 -4.35 -19.78
CA PRO A 16 -5.71 -3.99 -18.55
C PRO A 16 -6.71 -5.11 -18.22
N GLY A 17 -6.55 -5.73 -17.06
CA GLY A 17 -7.50 -6.73 -16.57
C GLY A 17 -6.92 -8.08 -16.14
N SER A 18 -5.63 -8.17 -15.77
CA SER A 18 -5.18 -9.38 -15.07
C SER A 18 -5.85 -9.43 -13.69
N ALA A 19 -6.64 -10.48 -13.47
CA ALA A 19 -7.19 -10.81 -12.16
C ALA A 19 -6.11 -10.69 -11.08
N PRO A 20 -6.43 -10.28 -9.83
CA PRO A 20 -5.46 -10.20 -8.74
C PRO A 20 -4.75 -11.54 -8.63
N ASP A 21 -3.42 -11.48 -8.46
CA ASP A 21 -2.60 -12.69 -8.33
C ASP A 21 -3.16 -13.55 -7.18
N ARG A 22 -3.78 -14.67 -7.52
CA ARG A 22 -4.51 -15.55 -6.58
C ARG A 22 -3.61 -16.23 -5.55
N ARG A 23 -2.29 -16.04 -5.64
CA ARG A 23 -1.30 -16.71 -4.77
C ARG A 23 -1.01 -15.96 -3.48
N GLY A 24 -0.95 -14.64 -3.49
CA GLY A 24 -0.64 -13.82 -2.32
C GLY A 24 -1.85 -13.06 -1.78
N LEU A 25 -1.75 -12.51 -0.56
CA LEU A 25 -2.75 -11.63 0.04
C LEU A 25 -2.13 -10.28 0.35
N PHE A 26 -2.71 -9.20 -0.17
CA PHE A 26 -2.23 -7.84 0.06
C PHE A 26 -3.18 -7.08 0.96
N ILE A 27 -2.73 -6.72 2.16
CA ILE A 27 -3.49 -5.98 3.17
C ILE A 27 -2.77 -4.68 3.46
N VAL A 28 -3.51 -3.59 3.49
CA VAL A 28 -3.00 -2.24 3.76
C VAL A 28 -3.64 -1.69 5.02
N PHE A 29 -2.84 -1.05 5.86
CA PHE A 29 -3.30 -0.25 6.99
C PHE A 29 -3.27 1.23 6.63
N GLU A 30 -4.39 1.92 6.81
CA GLU A 30 -4.55 3.35 6.55
C GLU A 30 -5.07 4.07 7.80
N GLY A 31 -5.01 5.39 7.79
CA GLY A 31 -5.42 6.26 8.89
C GLY A 31 -4.39 7.35 9.19
N GLY A 32 -4.74 8.28 10.07
CA GLY A 32 -3.90 9.39 10.48
C GLY A 32 -2.59 8.98 11.16
N ASP A 33 -1.71 9.96 11.37
CA ASP A 33 -0.48 9.73 12.14
C ASP A 33 -0.86 9.60 13.62
N GLY A 34 -0.39 8.52 14.26
CA GLY A 34 -0.81 8.19 15.63
C GLY A 34 -2.00 7.24 15.72
N ALA A 35 -2.66 6.86 14.61
CA ALA A 35 -3.78 5.92 14.63
C ALA A 35 -3.42 4.50 15.12
N GLY A 36 -2.13 4.13 15.16
CA GLY A 36 -1.68 2.83 15.66
C GLY A 36 -1.39 1.79 14.56
N LYS A 37 -1.35 2.20 13.30
CA LYS A 37 -1.11 1.33 12.13
C LYS A 37 0.10 0.41 12.30
N THR A 38 1.27 0.98 12.58
CA THR A 38 2.52 0.22 12.73
C THR A 38 2.44 -0.82 13.84
N THR A 39 1.75 -0.49 14.96
CA THR A 39 1.55 -1.42 16.07
C THR A 39 0.67 -2.59 15.67
N GLN A 40 -0.46 -2.33 15.00
CA GLN A 40 -1.39 -3.38 14.58
C GLN A 40 -0.80 -4.22 13.45
N LEU A 41 -0.05 -3.62 12.54
CA LEU A 41 0.67 -4.34 11.48
C LEU A 41 1.69 -5.32 12.08
N ALA A 42 2.51 -4.88 13.03
CA ALA A 42 3.49 -5.76 13.68
C ALA A 42 2.83 -6.92 14.45
N ARG A 43 1.71 -6.67 15.12
CA ARG A 43 0.95 -7.71 15.81
C ARG A 43 0.32 -8.70 14.83
N LEU A 44 -0.26 -8.21 13.75
CA LEU A 44 -0.84 -9.06 12.71
C LEU A 44 0.25 -9.92 12.06
N GLN A 45 1.42 -9.34 11.75
CA GLN A 45 2.57 -10.09 11.25
C GLN A 45 2.90 -11.25 12.18
N THR A 46 3.09 -10.99 13.47
CA THR A 46 3.42 -12.02 14.48
C THR A 46 2.36 -13.12 14.53
N ALA A 47 1.08 -12.74 14.50
CA ALA A 47 -0.03 -13.70 14.57
C ALA A 47 -0.11 -14.60 13.33
N LEU A 48 0.16 -14.05 12.14
CA LEU A 48 0.15 -14.80 10.87
C LEU A 48 1.38 -15.71 10.75
N GLU A 49 2.57 -15.22 11.13
CA GLU A 49 3.80 -16.03 11.14
C GLU A 49 3.68 -17.21 12.09
N ALA A 50 3.04 -17.04 13.25
CA ALA A 50 2.75 -18.13 14.20
C ALA A 50 1.79 -19.18 13.62
N GLN A 51 0.98 -18.84 12.62
CA GLN A 51 0.11 -19.75 11.87
C GLN A 51 0.80 -20.37 10.63
N GLY A 52 2.08 -20.05 10.39
CA GLY A 52 2.88 -20.61 9.29
C GLY A 52 2.81 -19.84 7.99
N TYR A 53 2.18 -18.66 7.95
CA TYR A 53 2.20 -17.81 6.77
C TYR A 53 3.57 -17.15 6.57
N THR A 54 4.01 -17.05 5.32
CA THR A 54 5.11 -16.15 4.96
C THR A 54 4.57 -14.73 4.89
N VAL A 55 5.09 -13.83 5.73
CA VAL A 55 4.61 -12.44 5.82
C VAL A 55 5.71 -11.47 5.43
N ILE A 56 5.36 -10.51 4.57
CA ILE A 56 6.23 -9.39 4.19
C ILE A 56 5.61 -8.11 4.72
N ALA A 57 6.15 -7.59 5.81
CA ALA A 57 5.80 -6.28 6.34
C ALA A 57 6.58 -5.17 5.62
N THR A 58 5.89 -4.09 5.27
CA THR A 58 6.46 -2.97 4.54
C THR A 58 5.72 -1.67 4.83
N ARG A 59 6.13 -0.55 4.22
CA ARG A 59 5.50 0.76 4.42
C ARG A 59 5.69 1.68 3.22
N GLU A 60 4.87 2.71 3.13
CA GLU A 60 5.03 3.83 2.20
C GLU A 60 5.12 5.20 2.92
N PRO A 61 5.89 6.14 2.34
CA PRO A 61 6.88 5.92 1.28
C PRO A 61 8.04 5.07 1.80
N GLY A 62 8.66 4.27 0.91
CA GLY A 62 9.81 3.42 1.28
C GLY A 62 9.73 2.00 0.75
N GLY A 63 10.27 1.05 1.51
CA GLY A 63 10.18 -0.39 1.24
C GLY A 63 11.17 -0.93 0.21
N THR A 64 11.87 -0.08 -0.55
CA THR A 64 12.92 -0.43 -1.52
C THR A 64 14.07 0.57 -1.40
N PRO A 65 15.29 0.28 -1.88
CA PRO A 65 16.40 1.24 -1.81
C PRO A 65 16.05 2.61 -2.44
N LEU A 66 15.41 2.62 -3.61
CA LEU A 66 14.94 3.86 -4.23
C LEU A 66 13.82 4.50 -3.41
N GLY A 67 12.87 3.72 -2.93
CA GLY A 67 11.78 4.22 -2.08
C GLY A 67 12.27 4.88 -0.80
N GLU A 68 13.30 4.32 -0.14
CA GLU A 68 13.90 4.93 1.08
C GLU A 68 14.61 6.24 0.76
N ALA A 69 15.34 6.32 -0.37
CA ALA A 69 15.96 7.59 -0.80
C ALA A 69 14.91 8.67 -1.08
N LEU A 70 13.80 8.31 -1.72
CA LEU A 70 12.68 9.23 -1.98
C LEU A 70 11.94 9.61 -0.68
N ARG A 71 11.81 8.68 0.27
CA ARG A 71 11.29 8.94 1.62
C ARG A 71 12.12 10.00 2.32
N ASP A 72 13.42 9.84 2.32
CA ASP A 72 14.34 10.80 2.92
C ASP A 72 14.20 12.19 2.29
N LEU A 73 14.08 12.24 0.97
CA LEU A 73 13.92 13.49 0.24
C LEU A 73 12.62 14.22 0.60
N VAL A 74 11.51 13.48 0.81
CA VAL A 74 10.18 14.08 0.97
C VAL A 74 9.81 14.33 2.43
N LEU A 75 10.35 13.55 3.39
CA LEU A 75 9.96 13.64 4.81
C LEU A 75 10.96 14.40 5.67
N LYS A 76 12.25 14.43 5.32
CA LYS A 76 13.23 15.14 6.13
C LYS A 76 13.02 16.65 6.08
N HIS A 77 13.16 17.28 7.24
CA HIS A 77 13.26 18.74 7.31
C HIS A 77 14.55 19.18 6.61
N GLY A 78 14.45 20.13 5.67
CA GLY A 78 15.59 20.63 4.91
C GLY A 78 15.35 22.05 4.38
N SER A 79 16.37 22.62 3.76
CA SER A 79 16.30 23.95 3.12
C SER A 79 15.46 23.95 1.84
N ASN A 80 15.22 22.79 1.24
CA ASN A 80 14.47 22.68 0.00
C ASN A 80 12.97 22.67 0.29
N LYS A 81 12.25 23.67 -0.24
CA LYS A 81 10.78 23.62 -0.25
C LYS A 81 10.34 22.64 -1.31
N VAL A 82 9.64 21.59 -0.89
CA VAL A 82 8.98 20.63 -1.80
C VAL A 82 7.56 21.16 -2.04
N ASP A 83 7.26 21.57 -3.27
CA ASP A 83 5.90 21.96 -3.63
C ASP A 83 4.96 20.75 -3.70
N ALA A 84 3.65 21.00 -3.66
CA ALA A 84 2.64 19.96 -3.54
C ALA A 84 2.67 18.94 -4.71
N ARG A 85 2.96 19.39 -5.95
CA ARG A 85 3.04 18.49 -7.10
C ARG A 85 4.30 17.65 -7.08
N ALA A 86 5.45 18.27 -6.75
CA ALA A 86 6.70 17.53 -6.56
C ALA A 86 6.56 16.49 -5.44
N GLU A 87 5.91 16.84 -4.32
CA GLU A 87 5.58 15.91 -3.23
C GLU A 87 4.79 14.71 -3.77
N ALA A 88 3.69 14.94 -4.48
CA ALA A 88 2.85 13.87 -5.05
C ALA A 88 3.62 12.96 -6.02
N LEU A 89 4.47 13.54 -6.89
CA LEU A 89 5.30 12.77 -7.82
C LEU A 89 6.36 11.93 -7.12
N ILE A 90 6.96 12.43 -6.04
CA ILE A 90 7.93 11.66 -5.23
C ILE A 90 7.25 10.48 -4.55
N PHE A 91 6.04 10.68 -3.98
CA PHE A 91 5.26 9.59 -3.41
C PHE A 91 4.87 8.55 -4.47
N ALA A 92 4.43 8.99 -5.65
CA ALA A 92 4.09 8.10 -6.76
C ALA A 92 5.30 7.30 -7.26
N ALA A 93 6.47 7.92 -7.39
CA ALA A 93 7.72 7.25 -7.79
C ALA A 93 8.16 6.21 -6.75
N SER A 94 8.07 6.53 -5.45
CA SER A 94 8.34 5.58 -4.36
C SER A 94 7.41 4.39 -4.42
N ARG A 95 6.12 4.63 -4.63
CA ARG A 95 5.07 3.60 -4.75
C ARG A 95 5.27 2.71 -5.97
N ALA A 96 5.62 3.26 -7.13
CA ALA A 96 5.93 2.49 -8.33
C ALA A 96 7.06 1.49 -8.10
N ALA A 97 8.18 1.94 -7.50
CA ALA A 97 9.29 1.08 -7.15
C ALA A 97 8.89 0.01 -6.11
N HIS A 98 8.08 0.39 -5.12
CA HIS A 98 7.58 -0.49 -4.08
C HIS A 98 6.67 -1.59 -4.64
N ALA A 99 5.70 -1.24 -5.47
CA ALA A 99 4.81 -2.19 -6.12
C ALA A 99 5.57 -3.21 -6.97
N THR A 100 6.49 -2.73 -7.83
CA THR A 100 7.19 -3.57 -8.80
C THR A 100 8.29 -4.43 -8.15
N GLN A 101 9.09 -3.85 -7.24
CA GLN A 101 10.29 -4.49 -6.74
C GLN A 101 10.05 -5.32 -5.46
N LYS A 102 8.94 -5.08 -4.75
CA LYS A 102 8.67 -5.75 -3.47
C LYS A 102 7.31 -6.40 -3.39
N ILE A 103 6.21 -5.66 -3.64
CA ILE A 103 4.87 -6.19 -3.40
C ILE A 103 4.54 -7.30 -4.40
N ARG A 104 4.62 -7.04 -5.71
CA ARG A 104 4.29 -8.03 -6.76
C ARG A 104 5.11 -9.32 -6.65
N PRO A 105 6.45 -9.28 -6.48
CA PRO A 105 7.23 -10.52 -6.29
C PRO A 105 6.83 -11.30 -5.04
N ALA A 106 6.52 -10.63 -3.93
CA ALA A 106 6.08 -11.28 -2.71
C ALA A 106 4.70 -11.95 -2.88
N LEU A 107 3.76 -11.28 -3.54
CA LEU A 107 2.45 -11.85 -3.87
C LEU A 107 2.57 -13.05 -4.81
N ALA A 108 3.42 -12.96 -5.84
CA ALA A 108 3.68 -14.07 -6.76
C ALA A 108 4.30 -15.29 -6.04
N ALA A 109 5.11 -15.04 -5.00
CA ALA A 109 5.65 -16.10 -4.13
C ALA A 109 4.62 -16.64 -3.11
N GLY A 110 3.38 -16.15 -3.12
CA GLY A 110 2.33 -16.59 -2.21
C GLY A 110 2.39 -15.99 -0.81
N ALA A 111 3.14 -14.93 -0.58
CA ALA A 111 3.23 -14.30 0.72
C ALA A 111 1.99 -13.44 1.07
N VAL A 112 1.76 -13.24 2.36
CA VAL A 112 0.88 -12.17 2.85
C VAL A 112 1.72 -10.90 2.94
N VAL A 113 1.34 -9.87 2.18
CA VAL A 113 1.99 -8.55 2.22
C VAL A 113 1.16 -7.61 3.09
N LEU A 114 1.80 -7.04 4.11
CA LEU A 114 1.20 -6.04 5.00
C LEU A 114 1.90 -4.70 4.76
N SER A 115 1.16 -3.68 4.33
CA SER A 115 1.72 -2.34 4.12
C SER A 115 1.14 -1.31 5.09
N ASP A 116 2.01 -0.55 5.75
CA ASP A 116 1.63 0.68 6.47
C ASP A 116 1.56 1.81 5.43
N ARG A 117 0.36 2.20 5.04
CA ARG A 117 -0.02 3.11 3.98
C ARG A 117 0.11 2.55 2.55
N TYR A 118 -0.72 3.11 1.67
CA TYR A 118 -0.71 2.86 0.23
C TYR A 118 -1.46 3.98 -0.52
N LEU A 119 -2.42 3.64 -1.40
CA LEU A 119 -3.11 4.56 -2.31
C LEU A 119 -3.89 5.65 -1.57
N ASP A 120 -4.64 5.27 -0.53
CA ASP A 120 -5.55 6.18 0.17
C ASP A 120 -4.81 7.27 0.94
N SER A 121 -3.61 6.96 1.44
CA SER A 121 -2.74 7.98 2.03
C SER A 121 -2.44 9.10 1.03
N SER A 122 -2.08 8.81 -0.22
CA SER A 122 -1.84 9.87 -1.21
C SER A 122 -3.12 10.61 -1.59
N ALA A 123 -4.24 9.92 -1.73
CA ALA A 123 -5.53 10.56 -2.00
C ALA A 123 -5.92 11.53 -0.87
N ALA A 124 -5.69 11.14 0.40
CA ALA A 124 -5.98 11.97 1.57
C ALA A 124 -4.98 13.14 1.70
N TYR A 125 -3.67 12.85 1.73
CA TYR A 125 -2.64 13.88 2.00
C TYR A 125 -2.40 14.81 0.80
N GLN A 126 -2.08 14.25 -0.38
CA GLN A 126 -1.78 15.05 -1.56
C GLN A 126 -3.05 15.49 -2.29
N GLY A 127 -4.04 14.60 -2.42
CA GLY A 127 -5.30 14.89 -3.11
C GLY A 127 -6.11 15.95 -2.39
N ILE A 128 -6.52 15.67 -1.16
CA ILE A 128 -7.36 16.54 -0.35
C ILE A 128 -6.53 17.53 0.46
N GLY A 129 -5.55 17.06 1.22
CA GLY A 129 -4.71 17.87 2.11
C GLY A 129 -3.99 18.99 1.36
N ARG A 130 -3.35 18.69 0.22
CA ARG A 130 -2.64 19.66 -0.65
C ARG A 130 -3.52 20.29 -1.73
N ASN A 131 -4.81 19.99 -1.80
CA ASN A 131 -5.76 20.51 -2.80
C ASN A 131 -5.34 20.20 -4.27
N LEU A 132 -4.73 19.04 -4.54
CA LEU A 132 -4.39 18.60 -5.89
C LEU A 132 -5.53 17.87 -6.59
N GLY A 133 -6.61 17.56 -5.88
CA GLY A 133 -7.74 16.77 -6.35
C GLY A 133 -7.56 15.28 -6.06
N LYS A 134 -8.55 14.70 -5.35
CA LYS A 134 -8.55 13.28 -4.94
C LYS A 134 -8.38 12.38 -6.17
N ASP A 135 -9.23 12.56 -7.17
CA ASP A 135 -9.26 11.69 -8.35
C ASP A 135 -7.95 11.77 -9.15
N THR A 136 -7.38 12.97 -9.34
CA THR A 136 -6.08 13.14 -9.99
C THR A 136 -4.97 12.35 -9.30
N ILE A 137 -4.93 12.37 -7.97
CA ILE A 137 -3.89 11.65 -7.19
C ILE A 137 -4.17 10.15 -7.15
N THR A 138 -5.43 9.75 -7.13
CA THR A 138 -5.82 8.35 -7.24
C THR A 138 -5.40 7.77 -8.59
N ASP A 139 -5.69 8.45 -9.70
CA ASP A 139 -5.31 8.04 -11.05
C ASP A 139 -3.79 7.95 -11.20
N LEU A 140 -3.04 8.96 -10.70
CA LEU A 140 -1.59 8.93 -10.68
C LEU A 140 -1.05 7.72 -9.89
N SER A 141 -1.64 7.42 -8.76
CA SER A 141 -1.24 6.31 -7.90
C SER A 141 -1.55 4.95 -8.54
N ARG A 142 -2.71 4.81 -9.17
CA ARG A 142 -3.09 3.60 -9.91
C ARG A 142 -2.18 3.36 -11.12
N TRP A 143 -1.90 4.41 -11.89
CA TRP A 143 -0.94 4.34 -12.99
C TRP A 143 0.45 3.91 -12.50
N ALA A 144 0.94 4.48 -11.38
CA ALA A 144 2.24 4.18 -10.81
C ALA A 144 2.36 2.72 -10.34
N THR A 145 1.25 2.08 -9.98
CA THR A 145 1.21 0.70 -9.49
C THR A 145 0.73 -0.31 -10.54
N GLU A 146 0.44 0.13 -11.77
CA GLU A 146 -0.20 -0.70 -12.78
C GLU A 146 -1.47 -1.37 -12.23
N ASP A 147 -2.33 -0.57 -11.59
CA ASP A 147 -3.58 -1.00 -10.95
C ASP A 147 -3.44 -2.13 -9.92
N LEU A 148 -2.32 -2.20 -9.21
CA LEU A 148 -2.19 -3.12 -8.09
C LEU A 148 -3.06 -2.63 -6.91
N ILE A 149 -4.22 -3.27 -6.73
CA ILE A 149 -5.19 -2.92 -5.69
C ILE A 149 -5.06 -3.90 -4.51
N PRO A 150 -5.11 -3.43 -3.25
CA PRO A 150 -5.13 -4.29 -2.08
C PRO A 150 -6.37 -5.20 -2.05
N HIS A 151 -6.23 -6.38 -1.49
CA HIS A 151 -7.37 -7.25 -1.18
C HIS A 151 -8.18 -6.73 0.01
N ALA A 152 -7.51 -6.02 0.91
CA ALA A 152 -8.16 -5.29 2.01
C ALA A 152 -7.39 -4.02 2.35
N THR A 153 -8.12 -2.94 2.54
CA THR A 153 -7.65 -1.68 3.13
C THR A 153 -8.33 -1.49 4.48
N ILE A 154 -7.57 -1.51 5.55
CA ILE A 154 -8.05 -1.37 6.93
C ILE A 154 -7.77 0.07 7.38
N LEU A 155 -8.81 0.88 7.44
CA LEU A 155 -8.74 2.21 8.04
C LEU A 155 -8.86 2.08 9.55
N LEU A 156 -7.80 2.42 10.28
CA LEU A 156 -7.89 2.59 11.73
C LEU A 156 -8.48 3.98 12.02
N ASP A 157 -9.74 4.00 12.41
CA ASP A 157 -10.47 5.23 12.73
C ASP A 157 -10.24 5.59 14.20
N VAL A 158 -9.58 6.74 14.44
CA VAL A 158 -9.23 7.24 15.76
C VAL A 158 -9.55 8.73 15.80
N PRO A 159 -10.16 9.27 16.86
CA PRO A 159 -10.36 10.70 16.99
C PRO A 159 -9.06 11.50 16.83
N LEU A 160 -9.12 12.62 16.11
CA LEU A 160 -7.95 13.46 15.82
C LEU A 160 -7.23 13.94 17.09
N THR A 161 -7.96 14.10 18.20
CA THR A 161 -7.39 14.43 19.53
C THR A 161 -6.45 13.35 20.02
N ASP A 162 -6.84 12.09 19.87
CA ASP A 162 -6.08 10.92 20.33
C ASP A 162 -4.86 10.66 19.45
N GLU A 163 -5.01 10.85 18.11
CA GLU A 163 -3.89 10.83 17.17
C GLU A 163 -2.83 11.86 17.57
N SER A 164 -3.26 13.10 17.82
CA SER A 164 -2.39 14.20 18.20
C SER A 164 -1.65 13.95 19.51
N GLN A 165 -2.32 13.38 20.51
CA GLN A 165 -1.70 13.00 21.78
C GLN A 165 -0.64 11.93 21.60
N ARG A 166 -0.96 10.85 20.87
CA ARG A 166 -0.02 9.75 20.60
C ARG A 166 1.21 10.19 19.79
N MET A 167 1.04 11.18 18.89
CA MET A 167 2.16 11.78 18.16
C MET A 167 3.06 12.61 19.07
N SER A 168 2.48 13.41 19.96
CA SER A 168 3.22 14.21 20.93
C SER A 168 4.15 13.34 21.79
N ASP A 169 3.70 12.16 22.17
CA ASP A 169 4.45 11.22 23.02
C ASP A 169 5.67 10.60 22.28
N ARG A 170 5.69 10.62 20.92
CA ARG A 170 6.81 10.09 20.12
C ARG A 170 8.01 11.03 19.99
N GLY A 171 7.82 12.33 20.16
CA GLY A 171 8.87 13.34 20.22
C GLY A 171 9.59 13.70 18.90
N THR A 172 9.45 12.93 17.84
CA THR A 172 10.02 13.23 16.51
C THR A 172 8.89 13.43 15.51
N VAL A 173 8.92 14.56 14.79
CA VAL A 173 7.88 14.96 13.83
C VAL A 173 8.54 15.17 12.47
N ASP A 174 8.05 14.55 11.42
CA ASP A 174 8.52 14.78 10.06
C ASP A 174 7.88 16.04 9.44
N ARG A 175 8.30 16.37 8.21
CA ARG A 175 7.85 17.58 7.51
C ARG A 175 6.32 17.61 7.29
N ILE A 176 5.70 16.48 7.02
CA ILE A 176 4.25 16.40 6.77
C ILE A 176 3.49 16.36 8.11
N GLU A 177 4.00 15.61 9.07
CA GLU A 177 3.46 15.59 10.44
C GLU A 177 3.50 16.97 11.12
N ALA A 178 4.45 17.86 10.70
CA ALA A 178 4.57 19.23 11.19
C ALA A 178 3.52 20.21 10.63
N GLU A 179 2.67 19.77 9.70
CA GLU A 179 1.62 20.61 9.12
C GLU A 179 0.57 21.04 10.17
N GLY A 180 -0.07 22.18 9.90
CA GLY A 180 -1.02 22.80 10.81
C GLY A 180 -2.31 21.99 11.02
N ALA A 181 -3.07 22.37 12.05
CA ALA A 181 -4.30 21.69 12.46
C ALA A 181 -5.34 21.56 11.33
N ASP A 182 -5.51 22.61 10.52
CA ASP A 182 -6.45 22.58 9.39
C ASP A 182 -6.10 21.54 8.33
N PHE A 183 -4.81 21.34 8.05
CA PHE A 183 -4.34 20.31 7.14
C PHE A 183 -4.66 18.93 7.70
N LYS A 184 -4.34 18.69 8.97
CA LYS A 184 -4.61 17.43 9.66
C LYS A 184 -6.10 17.10 9.71
N ALA A 185 -6.93 18.10 9.99
CA ALA A 185 -8.39 17.94 10.00
C ALA A 185 -8.93 17.53 8.61
N ARG A 186 -8.44 18.18 7.54
CA ARG A 186 -8.83 17.80 6.17
C ARG A 186 -8.41 16.38 5.83
N VAL A 187 -7.19 15.99 6.17
CA VAL A 187 -6.67 14.63 5.92
C VAL A 187 -7.46 13.59 6.71
N HIS A 188 -7.74 13.85 7.98
CA HIS A 188 -8.56 12.96 8.83
C HIS A 188 -9.95 12.74 8.23
N THR A 189 -10.65 13.81 7.86
CA THR A 189 -11.97 13.72 7.21
C THR A 189 -11.87 12.97 5.87
N ALA A 190 -10.80 13.21 5.11
CA ALA A 190 -10.60 12.55 3.82
C ALA A 190 -10.50 11.03 3.92
N PHE A 191 -9.82 10.48 4.92
CA PHE A 191 -9.77 9.03 5.12
C PHE A 191 -11.15 8.42 5.32
N ALA A 192 -11.98 9.02 6.18
CA ALA A 192 -13.34 8.56 6.42
C ALA A 192 -14.22 8.65 5.16
N ASP A 193 -14.06 9.71 4.36
CA ASP A 193 -14.80 9.89 3.11
C ASP A 193 -14.34 8.90 2.02
N ILE A 194 -13.05 8.63 1.91
CA ILE A 194 -12.50 7.65 0.98
C ILE A 194 -13.02 6.25 1.32
N ALA A 195 -12.94 5.84 2.57
CA ALA A 195 -13.42 4.53 3.00
C ALA A 195 -14.93 4.34 2.75
N ARG A 196 -15.74 5.39 2.98
CA ARG A 196 -17.18 5.34 2.70
C ARG A 196 -17.51 5.29 1.20
N GLN A 197 -16.73 5.94 0.35
CA GLN A 197 -16.96 5.98 -1.10
C GLN A 197 -16.50 4.69 -1.79
N ASN A 198 -15.50 4.03 -1.23
CA ASN A 198 -14.94 2.78 -1.74
C ASN A 198 -15.65 1.56 -1.11
N ALA A 199 -16.98 1.58 -1.06
CA ALA A 199 -17.80 0.48 -0.55
C ALA A 199 -17.80 -0.74 -1.51
N ASP A 200 -16.64 -1.09 -2.03
CA ASP A 200 -16.37 -2.20 -2.97
C ASP A 200 -16.18 -3.56 -2.27
N GLY A 201 -16.36 -3.58 -0.95
CA GLY A 201 -16.14 -4.77 -0.12
C GLY A 201 -14.67 -5.00 0.27
N ALA A 202 -13.75 -4.13 -0.16
CA ALA A 202 -12.33 -4.21 0.17
C ALA A 202 -11.86 -3.16 1.19
N HIS A 203 -12.71 -2.17 1.53
CA HIS A 203 -12.42 -1.17 2.56
C HIS A 203 -13.14 -1.47 3.86
N TYR A 204 -12.38 -1.55 4.96
CA TYR A 204 -12.86 -1.87 6.30
C TYR A 204 -12.50 -0.74 7.26
N VAL A 205 -13.50 -0.17 7.91
CA VAL A 205 -13.29 0.82 8.97
C VAL A 205 -13.25 0.09 10.30
N VAL A 206 -12.12 0.17 10.99
CA VAL A 206 -11.90 -0.45 12.29
C VAL A 206 -11.72 0.64 13.33
N ASP A 207 -12.56 0.61 14.39
CA ASP A 207 -12.41 1.49 15.54
C ASP A 207 -11.03 1.26 16.19
N GLY A 208 -10.15 2.26 16.10
CA GLY A 208 -8.80 2.25 16.65
C GLY A 208 -8.71 2.70 18.11
N CYS A 209 -9.85 2.85 18.81
CA CYS A 209 -9.90 3.22 20.20
C CYS A 209 -9.82 2.00 21.14
N GLY A 210 -9.32 2.22 22.35
CA GLY A 210 -9.19 1.20 23.36
C GLY A 210 -7.78 0.64 23.50
N SER A 211 -7.66 -0.55 24.11
CA SER A 211 -6.38 -1.21 24.28
C SER A 211 -5.84 -1.75 22.94
N VAL A 212 -4.53 -1.90 22.86
CA VAL A 212 -3.87 -2.47 21.67
C VAL A 212 -4.43 -3.86 21.34
N ASP A 213 -4.74 -4.66 22.36
CA ASP A 213 -5.32 -6.00 22.19
C ASP A 213 -6.75 -5.93 21.62
N ALA A 214 -7.59 -5.04 22.13
CA ALA A 214 -8.96 -4.88 21.65
C ALA A 214 -9.00 -4.43 20.18
N VAL A 215 -8.11 -3.52 19.76
CA VAL A 215 -7.99 -3.11 18.37
C VAL A 215 -7.48 -4.27 17.51
N HIS A 216 -6.54 -5.06 18.03
CA HIS A 216 -6.02 -6.22 17.32
C HIS A 216 -7.09 -7.27 17.03
N GLU A 217 -7.96 -7.57 17.98
CA GLU A 217 -9.08 -8.50 17.75
C GLU A 217 -10.01 -8.01 16.63
N ARG A 218 -10.35 -6.70 16.60
CA ARG A 218 -11.14 -6.13 15.50
C ARG A 218 -10.43 -6.24 14.14
N VAL A 219 -9.12 -6.07 14.11
CA VAL A 219 -8.32 -6.29 12.89
C VAL A 219 -8.38 -7.76 12.47
N LEU A 220 -8.27 -8.69 13.40
CA LEU A 220 -8.38 -10.13 13.11
C LEU A 220 -9.77 -10.53 12.59
N GLU A 221 -10.84 -9.88 13.06
CA GLU A 221 -12.21 -10.11 12.54
C GLU A 221 -12.30 -9.80 11.04
N VAL A 222 -11.57 -8.79 10.55
CA VAL A 222 -11.48 -8.47 9.12
C VAL A 222 -10.62 -9.47 8.36
N VAL A 223 -9.51 -9.89 8.95
CA VAL A 223 -8.47 -10.66 8.23
C VAL A 223 -8.78 -12.15 8.15
N ARG A 224 -9.38 -12.76 9.18
CA ARG A 224 -9.69 -14.20 9.21
C ARG A 224 -10.51 -14.67 8.00
N PRO A 225 -11.62 -14.02 7.61
CA PRO A 225 -12.39 -14.45 6.44
C PRO A 225 -11.60 -14.39 5.12
N LEU A 226 -10.68 -13.42 5.00
CA LEU A 226 -9.82 -13.30 3.81
C LEU A 226 -8.82 -14.45 3.71
N LEU A 227 -8.28 -14.90 4.83
CA LEU A 227 -7.38 -16.05 4.90
C LEU A 227 -8.10 -17.34 4.58
N GLU A 228 -9.27 -17.56 5.18
CA GLU A 228 -10.12 -18.75 4.95
C GLU A 228 -10.53 -18.86 3.47
N SER A 229 -10.95 -17.76 2.85
CA SER A 229 -11.29 -17.72 1.42
C SER A 229 -10.10 -18.08 0.53
N ARG A 230 -8.90 -17.68 0.92
CA ARG A 230 -7.67 -18.00 0.21
C ARG A 230 -7.29 -19.48 0.34
N GLU A 231 -7.42 -20.06 1.53
CA GLU A 231 -7.14 -21.46 1.78
C GLU A 231 -8.09 -22.36 0.99
N LEU A 232 -9.38 -22.06 1.00
CA LEU A 232 -10.40 -22.77 0.21
C LEU A 232 -10.11 -22.72 -1.30
N ALA A 233 -9.60 -21.59 -1.82
CA ALA A 233 -9.21 -21.47 -3.22
C ALA A 233 -7.97 -22.33 -3.57
N ARG A 234 -7.04 -22.52 -2.62
CA ARG A 234 -5.88 -23.42 -2.79
C ARG A 234 -6.27 -24.89 -2.76
N ASP A 235 -7.19 -25.28 -1.88
CA ASP A 235 -7.62 -26.68 -1.71
C ASP A 235 -8.52 -27.17 -2.85
N ASN A 236 -9.27 -26.27 -3.48
CA ASN A 236 -10.16 -26.60 -4.61
C ASN A 236 -9.43 -26.83 -5.94
N GLY A 237 -8.11 -26.93 -5.95
CA GLY A 237 -7.37 -27.46 -7.10
C GLY A 237 -7.21 -26.50 -8.28
N ASP A 238 -7.18 -25.20 -8.04
CA ASP A 238 -6.67 -24.23 -9.04
C ASP A 238 -5.11 -24.30 -9.09
N THR A 239 -4.58 -25.52 -9.06
CA THR A 239 -3.22 -25.79 -9.44
C THR A 239 -3.19 -25.79 -10.97
N ASP A 240 -2.58 -24.74 -11.53
CA ASP A 240 -2.14 -24.71 -12.93
C ASP A 240 -1.08 -25.82 -13.18
N GLU A 241 -1.50 -27.07 -13.12
CA GLU A 241 -0.75 -28.24 -13.62
C GLU A 241 -1.03 -28.48 -15.11
N ASN A 242 -1.18 -27.45 -15.92
CA ASN A 242 -1.25 -27.58 -17.38
C ASN A 242 -0.38 -26.57 -18.11
N LEU A 243 0.85 -26.40 -17.66
CA LEU A 243 1.97 -25.96 -18.50
C LEU A 243 2.95 -27.12 -18.64
N THR A 244 2.50 -28.18 -19.29
CA THR A 244 3.40 -29.16 -19.88
C THR A 244 4.25 -28.43 -20.92
N LEU A 245 5.52 -28.36 -20.62
CA LEU A 245 6.60 -28.06 -21.58
C LEU A 245 6.68 -29.18 -22.61
N ASP A 246 5.76 -29.17 -23.57
CA ASP A 246 5.86 -29.98 -24.80
C ASP A 246 6.02 -29.03 -25.98
N GLY A 247 7.25 -28.92 -26.46
CA GLY A 247 7.45 -28.29 -27.77
C GLY A 247 8.78 -27.61 -28.00
N PHE A 248 9.90 -28.10 -27.48
CA PHE A 248 11.16 -27.92 -28.17
C PHE A 248 11.56 -29.24 -28.86
N GLY A 249 10.90 -29.45 -30.00
CA GLY A 249 11.33 -30.47 -30.98
C GLY A 249 12.67 -30.02 -31.58
N GLU A 250 13.65 -30.87 -31.40
CA GLU A 250 14.85 -30.93 -32.24
C GLU A 250 14.44 -31.04 -33.71
N ASP A 251 14.97 -30.15 -34.54
CA ASP A 251 15.29 -30.49 -35.90
C ASP A 251 16.56 -29.75 -36.33
N ALA A 252 17.62 -30.54 -36.27
CA ALA A 252 18.88 -30.29 -36.95
C ALA A 252 18.72 -30.74 -38.43
N ARG A 253 18.94 -29.80 -39.36
CA ARG A 253 19.71 -30.03 -40.58
C ARG A 253 19.94 -28.78 -41.37
#